data_1b593029a746ca6afcef917ca5d70892
#
_entry.id   1b593029a746ca6afcef917ca5d70892
#
_cell.length_a   1.000
_cell.length_b   1.000
_cell.length_c   1.000
_cell.angle_alpha   90.00
_cell.angle_beta   90.00
_cell.angle_gamma   90.00
#
_symmetry.space_group_name_H-M   'P 1'
#
loop_
_entity.id
_entity.type
_entity.pdbx_description
1 polymer ?
#
loop_
_entity_poly.entity_id
_entity_poly.type
_entity_poly.pdbx_seq_one_letter_code
_entity_poly.pdbx_strand_id
1 'polypeptide(L)' 'HVHHGESETYYILSGTGRYNDNGTMTTVTAGDVTYTAPGEGHGIECISDEPIEMIALILYE' A
#
# COMPACT_ATOMS: atom_id res chain seq x y z
N HIS A 1 -14.14 -15.22 19.99
CA HIS A 1 -14.12 -14.71 18.62
C HIS A 1 -12.72 -14.24 18.24
N VAL A 2 -12.21 -14.72 17.13
CA VAL A 2 -10.88 -14.35 16.64
C VAL A 2 -11.01 -13.31 15.54
N HIS A 3 -10.27 -12.24 15.72
CA HIS A 3 -10.20 -11.18 14.71
C HIS A 3 -9.01 -11.45 13.79
N HIS A 4 -9.25 -11.52 12.52
CA HIS A 4 -8.21 -11.89 11.57
C HIS A 4 -7.48 -10.72 10.94
N GLY A 5 -7.93 -9.51 11.22
CA GLY A 5 -7.27 -8.35 10.67
C GLY A 5 -7.93 -7.87 9.38
N GLU A 6 -7.16 -7.20 8.57
CA GLU A 6 -7.67 -6.52 7.40
C GLU A 6 -6.71 -6.64 6.23
N SER A 7 -7.25 -6.60 5.02
CA SER A 7 -6.45 -6.45 3.81
C SER A 7 -6.50 -5.01 3.35
N GLU A 8 -5.46 -4.55 2.67
CA GLU A 8 -5.38 -3.19 2.16
C GLU A 8 -4.97 -3.20 0.69
N THR A 9 -5.68 -2.40 -0.09
CA THR A 9 -5.37 -2.19 -1.50
C THR A 9 -5.13 -0.71 -1.71
N TYR A 10 -3.99 -0.35 -2.29
CA TYR A 10 -3.67 1.03 -2.63
C TYR A 10 -3.69 1.18 -4.14
N TYR A 11 -4.39 2.20 -4.61
CA TYR A 11 -4.34 2.62 -6.00
C TYR A 11 -3.67 3.99 -6.04
N ILE A 12 -2.51 4.07 -6.67
CA ILE A 12 -1.69 5.28 -6.68
C ILE A 12 -2.20 6.22 -7.77
N LEU A 13 -2.57 7.44 -7.36
CA LEU A 13 -3.08 8.45 -8.28
C LEU A 13 -1.98 9.38 -8.77
N SER A 14 -1.02 9.73 -7.91
CA SER A 14 0.08 10.62 -8.27
C SER A 14 1.27 10.40 -7.34
N GLY A 15 2.43 10.87 -7.75
CA GLY A 15 3.66 10.75 -6.99
C GLY A 15 4.35 9.41 -7.22
N THR A 16 5.49 9.24 -6.56
CA THR A 16 6.28 8.00 -6.63
C THR A 16 6.63 7.59 -5.22
N GLY A 17 6.42 6.33 -4.90
CA GLY A 17 6.69 5.80 -3.59
C GLY A 17 7.49 4.52 -3.61
N ARG A 18 8.06 4.20 -2.46
CA ARG A 18 8.68 2.91 -2.23
C ARG A 18 7.74 2.13 -1.32
N TYR A 19 7.22 1.04 -1.84
CA TYR A 19 6.27 0.22 -1.12
C TYR A 19 6.99 -0.97 -0.50
N ASN A 20 6.79 -1.16 0.80
CA ASN A 20 7.32 -2.29 1.54
C ASN A 20 6.21 -3.32 1.70
N ASP A 21 6.38 -4.47 1.07
CA ASP A 21 5.44 -5.57 1.16
C ASP A 21 6.13 -6.71 1.91
N ASN A 22 5.88 -6.78 3.20
CA ASN A 22 6.41 -7.83 4.07
C ASN A 22 7.92 -8.01 3.91
N GLY A 23 8.64 -6.89 3.79
CA GLY A 23 10.09 -6.88 3.64
C GLY A 23 10.60 -6.75 2.21
N THR A 24 9.72 -6.89 1.23
CA THR A 24 10.08 -6.71 -0.18
C THR A 24 9.77 -5.29 -0.62
N MET A 25 10.77 -4.59 -1.16
CA MET A 25 10.62 -3.21 -1.56
C MET A 25 10.35 -3.11 -3.06
N THR A 26 9.36 -2.30 -3.41
CA THR A 26 8.97 -2.09 -4.81
C THR A 26 8.66 -0.62 -5.03
N THR A 27 9.11 -0.07 -6.14
CA THR A 27 8.77 1.31 -6.52
C THR A 27 7.41 1.32 -7.19
N VAL A 28 6.53 2.22 -6.75
CA VAL A 28 5.18 2.36 -7.30
C VAL A 28 4.97 3.80 -7.78
N THR A 29 4.22 3.94 -8.86
CA THR A 29 3.89 5.25 -9.45
C THR A 29 2.41 5.31 -9.79
N ALA A 30 1.97 6.44 -10.34
CA ALA A 30 0.57 6.62 -10.72
C ALA A 30 0.08 5.48 -11.61
N GLY A 31 -1.06 4.93 -11.29
CA GLY A 31 -1.65 3.81 -11.99
C GLY A 31 -1.32 2.44 -11.39
N ASP A 32 -0.38 2.37 -10.47
CA ASP A 32 -0.02 1.11 -9.82
C ASP A 32 -1.00 0.77 -8.72
N VAL A 33 -1.17 -0.53 -8.50
CA VAL A 33 -2.04 -1.06 -7.46
C VAL A 33 -1.22 -2.00 -6.59
N THR A 34 -1.34 -1.87 -5.27
CA THR A 34 -0.70 -2.79 -4.34
C THR A 34 -1.77 -3.50 -3.53
N TYR A 35 -1.45 -4.69 -3.07
CA TYR A 35 -2.34 -5.46 -2.20
C TYR A 35 -1.54 -6.05 -1.05
N THR A 36 -2.04 -5.87 0.16
CA THR A 36 -1.45 -6.45 1.36
C THR A 36 -2.49 -7.33 2.03
N ALA A 37 -2.17 -8.61 2.18
CA ALA A 37 -3.04 -9.58 2.83
C ALA A 37 -3.10 -9.34 4.34
N PRO A 38 -4.14 -9.84 5.02
CA PRO A 38 -4.23 -9.72 6.47
C PRO A 38 -3.00 -10.31 7.15
N GLY A 39 -2.49 -9.59 8.15
CA GLY A 39 -1.36 -10.05 8.95
C GLY A 39 0.00 -9.79 8.36
N GLU A 40 0.08 -9.27 7.14
CA GLU A 40 1.37 -8.93 6.52
C GLU A 40 1.75 -7.50 6.87
N GLY A 41 3.04 -7.30 7.14
CA GLY A 41 3.57 -5.97 7.38
C GLY A 41 3.72 -5.20 6.07
N HIS A 42 3.40 -3.91 6.11
CA HIS A 42 3.51 -3.08 4.91
C HIS A 42 3.76 -1.63 5.27
N GLY A 43 4.17 -0.87 4.28
CA GLY A 43 4.34 0.57 4.42
C GLY A 43 4.65 1.19 3.08
N ILE A 44 4.51 2.51 2.99
CA ILE A 44 4.83 3.24 1.77
C ILE A 44 5.54 4.53 2.15
N GLU A 45 6.58 4.87 1.39
CA GLU A 45 7.38 6.06 1.60
C GLU A 45 7.37 6.88 0.31
N CYS A 46 7.08 8.17 0.43
CA CYS A 46 7.15 9.07 -0.71
C CYS A 46 8.60 9.35 -1.05
N ILE A 47 9.00 9.11 -2.30
CA ILE A 47 10.37 9.35 -2.76
C ILE A 47 10.44 10.37 -3.90
N SER A 48 9.30 10.95 -4.28
CA SER A 48 9.25 11.99 -5.30
C SER A 48 9.08 13.37 -4.66
N ASP A 49 9.30 14.42 -5.44
CA ASP A 49 9.03 15.79 -5.01
C ASP A 49 7.53 16.03 -4.88
N GLU A 50 6.75 15.34 -5.70
CA GLU A 50 5.30 15.39 -5.60
C GLU A 50 4.81 14.53 -4.45
N PRO A 51 3.78 14.97 -3.72
CA PRO A 51 3.19 14.11 -2.70
C PRO A 51 2.50 12.90 -3.36
N ILE A 52 2.47 11.79 -2.62
CA ILE A 52 1.71 10.64 -3.06
C ILE A 52 0.25 10.88 -2.74
N GLU A 53 -0.60 10.74 -3.77
CA GLU A 53 -2.04 10.68 -3.58
C GLU A 53 -2.49 9.29 -3.97
N MET A 54 -3.34 8.68 -3.15
CA MET A 54 -3.80 7.33 -3.39
C MET A 54 -5.18 7.10 -2.83
N ILE A 55 -5.83 6.08 -3.36
CA ILE A 55 -7.08 5.56 -2.79
C ILE A 55 -6.72 4.30 -2.04
N ALA A 56 -7.11 4.23 -0.78
CA ALA A 56 -6.88 3.05 0.04
C ALA A 56 -8.21 2.35 0.31
N LEU A 57 -8.29 1.08 -0.05
CA LEU A 57 -9.45 0.25 0.23
C LEU A 57 -9.07 -0.75 1.30
N ILE A 58 -9.78 -0.73 2.41
CA ILE A 58 -9.51 -1.62 3.53
C ILE A 58 -10.70 -2.55 3.68
N LEU A 59 -10.43 -3.85 3.64
CA LEU A 59 -11.46 -4.87 3.84
C LEU A 59 -11.20 -5.58 5.16
N TYR A 60 -12.21 -5.62 5.99
CA TYR A 60 -12.13 -6.27 7.30
C TYR A 60 -12.67 -7.70 7.22
N GLU A 61 -12.04 -8.57 7.98
CA GLU A 61 -12.46 -9.97 8.04
C GLU A 61 -12.96 -10.35 9.42
#